data_62c805bc6237d0ebccc9cd22e6c102e9
#
_entry.id   62c805bc6237d0ebccc9cd22e6c102e9
#
_cell.length_a   1.000
_cell.length_b   1.000
_cell.length_c   1.000
_cell.angle_alpha   90.00
_cell.angle_beta   90.00
_cell.angle_gamma   90.00
#
_symmetry.space_group_name_H-M   'P 1'
#
loop_
_entity.id
_entity.type
_entity.pdbx_description
1 polymer ?
#
loop_
_entity_poly.entity_id
_entity_poly.type
_entity_poly.pdbx_seq_one_letter_code
_entity_poly.pdbx_strand_id
1 'polypeptide(L)'
;MREDIRSFLLDVQKPGRYTGGETNSVYKDLDKVNMRVAFCFPDTYEIGMSNLGMRILCECFNKIDDVWCERVYAPWVDMEDEMRKRNIPLFTHESGDPLCDFDVVAFTMQYELCYTNILNMLDLGRVPLRREDRGEDAPIVIAGGPCSYNPEPVADFIDIFSIGEGEEALPEFANLYLEMKKNGTYNKKDFLYRCATELKGFYVPSLYDIKYHDDGTIAAIIPADDKVPAVVTKRVVENFDKCIPPLNPVLPNIETVHDRVTMEVFRGCIRGCRFCQAGMVCRPVRQRSPETLDCIARTMVQNSGYDEISLSSLSISDYSKISELTDKLLGWTNEKMINLSLPSMRADSFTKELMDKIATVRQTTLTFAPEAGSPRLRDVINKNITEEEILRACSVAYSAGKNQIKLYFMDGLPYETYEDIEGISTLASHVVDDYYRTPDRHKGRQ
;
A
#
# COMPACT_ATOMS: atom_id res chain seq x y z
N MET A 1 26.89 1.09 -0.57
CA MET A 1 26.80 1.75 0.78
C MET A 1 27.80 2.91 0.83
N ARG A 2 27.35 4.08 1.26
CA ARG A 2 28.19 5.30 1.39
C ARG A 2 29.25 5.13 2.48
N GLU A 3 30.49 5.61 2.22
CA GLU A 3 31.58 5.47 3.19
C GLU A 3 31.40 6.32 4.44
N ASP A 4 30.78 7.51 4.31
CA ASP A 4 30.50 8.41 5.43
C ASP A 4 29.52 7.81 6.45
N ILE A 5 28.57 6.98 5.98
CA ILE A 5 27.61 6.26 6.85
C ILE A 5 28.28 5.06 7.52
N ARG A 6 29.16 4.37 6.81
CA ARG A 6 29.84 3.17 7.32
C ARG A 6 30.53 3.37 8.66
N SER A 7 31.03 4.60 8.90
CA SER A 7 31.80 4.91 10.11
C SER A 7 30.97 4.86 11.42
N PHE A 8 29.66 5.04 11.35
CA PHE A 8 28.78 5.05 12.53
C PHE A 8 27.58 4.08 12.41
N LEU A 9 27.53 3.29 11.34
CA LEU A 9 26.41 2.38 11.09
C LEU A 9 26.17 1.36 12.21
N LEU A 10 27.23 1.02 12.98
CA LEU A 10 27.11 0.12 14.13
C LEU A 10 26.57 0.81 15.39
N ASP A 11 26.47 2.14 15.39
CA ASP A 11 25.96 2.93 16.51
C ASP A 11 24.42 3.06 16.47
N VAL A 12 23.78 2.66 15.36
CA VAL A 12 22.34 2.74 15.16
C VAL A 12 21.67 1.36 15.25
N GLN A 13 20.38 1.36 15.60
CA GLN A 13 19.58 0.15 15.64
C GLN A 13 19.36 -0.41 14.24
N LYS A 14 19.49 -1.72 14.11
CA LYS A 14 19.27 -2.45 12.85
C LYS A 14 20.01 -1.82 11.65
N PRO A 15 21.34 -1.84 11.65
CA PRO A 15 22.16 -1.26 10.58
C PRO A 15 21.75 -1.68 9.16
N GLY A 16 21.22 -2.90 9.02
CA GLY A 16 20.75 -3.44 7.74
C GLY A 16 19.64 -2.64 7.07
N ARG A 17 18.97 -1.73 7.80
CA ARG A 17 18.01 -0.78 7.21
C ARG A 17 18.63 0.20 6.22
N TYR A 18 19.96 0.41 6.30
CA TYR A 18 20.66 1.52 5.63
C TYR A 18 21.78 1.07 4.70
N THR A 19 21.97 -0.24 4.55
CA THR A 19 23.10 -0.79 3.80
C THR A 19 22.90 -0.77 2.29
N GLY A 20 21.68 -0.84 1.80
CA GLY A 20 21.40 -1.10 0.39
C GLY A 20 21.94 -2.46 -0.08
N GLY A 21 22.00 -2.70 -1.37
CA GLY A 21 22.53 -3.93 -1.94
C GLY A 21 21.62 -5.15 -1.81
N GLU A 22 20.31 -4.92 -1.69
CA GLU A 22 19.32 -5.97 -1.65
C GLU A 22 19.32 -6.79 -2.93
N THR A 23 19.10 -8.10 -2.81
CA THR A 23 18.97 -8.99 -3.96
C THR A 23 17.83 -8.53 -4.87
N ASN A 24 18.05 -8.54 -6.18
CA ASN A 24 17.14 -8.07 -7.22
C ASN A 24 16.91 -6.53 -7.23
N SER A 25 17.73 -5.72 -6.52
CA SER A 25 17.72 -4.27 -6.72
C SER A 25 18.11 -3.91 -8.15
N VAL A 26 17.48 -2.88 -8.69
CA VAL A 26 17.74 -2.41 -10.06
C VAL A 26 18.81 -1.33 -10.02
N TYR A 27 19.88 -1.54 -10.78
CA TYR A 27 20.96 -0.57 -10.99
C TYR A 27 21.04 -0.19 -12.46
N LYS A 28 21.13 1.10 -12.75
CA LYS A 28 21.30 1.63 -14.11
C LYS A 28 22.55 2.49 -14.22
N ASP A 29 23.08 2.57 -15.42
CA ASP A 29 24.21 3.42 -15.76
C ASP A 29 23.74 4.87 -15.86
N LEU A 30 24.27 5.77 -15.03
CA LEU A 30 23.86 7.17 -14.97
C LEU A 30 24.01 7.89 -16.32
N ASP A 31 25.02 7.49 -17.14
CA ASP A 31 25.22 8.08 -18.45
C ASP A 31 24.10 7.74 -19.46
N LYS A 32 23.24 6.79 -19.11
CA LYS A 32 22.10 6.33 -19.93
C LYS A 32 20.75 6.71 -19.37
N VAL A 33 20.72 7.40 -18.23
CA VAL A 33 19.49 7.78 -17.53
C VAL A 33 19.23 9.27 -17.75
N ASN A 34 18.03 9.59 -18.20
CA ASN A 34 17.60 10.97 -18.45
C ASN A 34 16.56 11.46 -17.41
N MET A 35 16.12 10.58 -16.51
CA MET A 35 15.24 10.91 -15.40
C MET A 35 15.53 10.03 -14.19
N ARG A 36 15.82 10.63 -13.04
CA ARG A 36 16.02 9.95 -11.76
C ARG A 36 14.84 10.19 -10.84
N VAL A 37 14.32 9.12 -10.27
CA VAL A 37 13.18 9.15 -9.34
C VAL A 37 13.60 8.59 -8.00
N ALA A 38 13.54 9.38 -6.92
CA ALA A 38 13.64 8.89 -5.54
C ALA A 38 12.23 8.53 -5.04
N PHE A 39 11.92 7.24 -4.99
CA PHE A 39 10.61 6.77 -4.53
C PHE A 39 10.63 6.54 -3.01
N CYS A 40 9.95 7.43 -2.29
CA CYS A 40 9.97 7.52 -0.84
C CYS A 40 8.77 6.82 -0.23
N PHE A 41 9.03 5.95 0.74
CA PHE A 41 8.01 5.43 1.64
C PHE A 41 8.16 6.12 3.01
N PRO A 42 7.13 6.86 3.48
CA PRO A 42 7.25 7.70 4.67
C PRO A 42 7.09 6.91 5.98
N ASP A 43 7.76 5.76 6.06
CA ASP A 43 7.89 4.90 7.24
C ASP A 43 9.20 4.11 7.15
N THR A 44 9.49 3.29 8.16
CA THR A 44 10.73 2.52 8.25
C THR A 44 10.89 1.48 7.13
N TYR A 45 12.11 1.04 6.93
CA TYR A 45 12.50 0.04 5.94
C TYR A 45 11.62 -1.22 5.99
N GLU A 46 11.35 -1.78 7.17
CA GLU A 46 10.58 -3.02 7.32
C GLU A 46 9.14 -2.91 6.83
N ILE A 47 8.53 -1.73 7.01
CA ILE A 47 7.17 -1.45 6.56
C ILE A 47 7.18 -1.15 5.06
N GLY A 48 8.10 -0.30 4.61
CA GLY A 48 8.22 0.07 3.20
C GLY A 48 8.57 -1.11 2.29
N MET A 49 9.52 -1.95 2.69
CA MET A 49 9.89 -3.18 1.96
C MET A 49 8.74 -4.20 1.91
N SER A 50 7.81 -4.15 2.85
CA SER A 50 6.60 -4.98 2.85
C SER A 50 5.48 -4.42 1.96
N ASN A 51 5.57 -3.16 1.49
CA ASN A 51 4.52 -2.51 0.72
C ASN A 51 4.54 -2.94 -0.76
N LEU A 52 3.49 -3.64 -1.18
CA LEU A 52 3.36 -4.13 -2.56
C LEU A 52 3.23 -2.97 -3.57
N GLY A 53 2.51 -1.89 -3.21
CA GLY A 53 2.32 -0.72 -4.08
C GLY A 53 3.65 -0.06 -4.45
N MET A 54 4.54 0.17 -3.47
CA MET A 54 5.87 0.72 -3.73
C MET A 54 6.67 -0.15 -4.72
N ARG A 55 6.65 -1.49 -4.51
CA ARG A 55 7.35 -2.43 -5.41
C ARG A 55 6.83 -2.34 -6.85
N ILE A 56 5.50 -2.31 -7.02
CA ILE A 56 4.85 -2.20 -8.34
C ILE A 56 5.23 -0.88 -9.02
N LEU A 57 5.14 0.23 -8.30
CA LEU A 57 5.35 1.56 -8.89
C LEU A 57 6.81 1.85 -9.21
N CYS A 58 7.76 1.39 -8.36
CA CYS A 58 9.20 1.43 -8.70
C CYS A 58 9.49 0.63 -9.97
N GLU A 59 8.89 -0.54 -10.12
CA GLU A 59 9.04 -1.36 -11.32
C GLU A 59 8.46 -0.68 -12.57
N CYS A 60 7.32 0.02 -12.44
CA CYS A 60 6.73 0.78 -13.55
C CYS A 60 7.67 1.84 -14.10
N PHE A 61 8.38 2.56 -13.24
CA PHE A 61 9.42 3.50 -13.67
C PHE A 61 10.63 2.77 -14.24
N ASN A 62 11.11 1.73 -13.57
CA ASN A 62 12.35 1.02 -13.97
C ASN A 62 12.22 0.22 -15.28
N LYS A 63 10.98 -0.08 -15.74
CA LYS A 63 10.73 -0.65 -17.07
C LYS A 63 10.99 0.33 -18.22
N ILE A 64 11.09 1.63 -17.94
CA ILE A 64 11.47 2.64 -18.93
C ILE A 64 13.00 2.75 -18.91
N ASP A 65 13.65 2.49 -20.03
CA ASP A 65 15.12 2.39 -20.11
C ASP A 65 15.81 3.68 -19.64
N ASP A 66 15.27 4.84 -20.02
CA ASP A 66 15.80 6.16 -19.69
C ASP A 66 15.47 6.66 -18.27
N VAL A 67 14.75 5.87 -17.46
CA VAL A 67 14.35 6.23 -16.09
C VAL A 67 14.97 5.29 -15.08
N TRP A 68 15.58 5.84 -14.03
CA TRP A 68 16.02 5.06 -12.87
C TRP A 68 15.27 5.48 -11.62
N CYS A 69 14.50 4.55 -11.06
CA CYS A 69 13.75 4.71 -9.81
C CYS A 69 14.47 3.99 -8.68
N GLU A 70 14.80 4.71 -7.65
CA GLU A 70 15.54 4.28 -6.48
C GLU A 70 14.68 4.42 -5.23
N ARG A 71 14.86 3.53 -4.24
CA ARG A 71 14.02 3.45 -3.05
C ARG A 71 14.58 4.27 -1.89
N VAL A 72 13.68 4.88 -1.12
CA VAL A 72 14.00 5.62 0.10
C VAL A 72 13.00 5.28 1.18
N TYR A 73 13.47 5.12 2.41
CA TYR A 73 12.63 4.90 3.59
C TYR A 73 12.93 5.97 4.65
N ALA A 74 11.95 6.28 5.50
CA ALA A 74 12.18 7.16 6.63
C ALA A 74 13.18 6.52 7.59
N PRO A 75 14.23 7.24 8.02
CA PRO A 75 15.17 6.73 8.99
C PRO A 75 14.49 6.58 10.36
N TRP A 76 14.97 5.63 11.18
CA TRP A 76 14.60 5.58 12.57
C TRP A 76 15.26 6.74 13.34
N VAL A 77 14.73 7.09 14.49
CA VAL A 77 15.13 8.29 15.25
C VAL A 77 16.64 8.38 15.54
N ASP A 78 17.30 7.29 15.85
CA ASP A 78 18.74 7.24 16.12
C ASP A 78 19.58 7.50 14.86
N MET A 79 19.16 6.99 13.72
CA MET A 79 19.81 7.26 12.44
C MET A 79 19.56 8.72 12.01
N GLU A 80 18.36 9.23 12.22
CA GLU A 80 18.04 10.64 11.96
C GLU A 80 18.93 11.58 12.81
N ASP A 81 19.08 11.30 14.10
CA ASP A 81 19.94 12.06 14.98
C ASP A 81 21.39 12.11 14.49
N GLU A 82 21.95 10.96 14.07
CA GLU A 82 23.31 10.91 13.51
C GLU A 82 23.42 11.63 12.16
N MET A 83 22.40 11.53 11.30
CA MET A 83 22.36 12.26 10.03
C MET A 83 22.35 13.78 10.27
N ARG A 84 21.50 14.28 11.17
CA ARG A 84 21.44 15.71 11.52
C ARG A 84 22.74 16.20 12.14
N LYS A 85 23.29 15.46 13.11
CA LYS A 85 24.55 15.78 13.79
C LYS A 85 25.75 15.86 12.85
N ARG A 86 25.80 14.98 11.84
CA ARG A 86 26.88 14.89 10.85
C ARG A 86 26.59 15.65 9.56
N ASN A 87 25.42 16.30 9.48
CA ASN A 87 24.97 17.00 8.27
C ASN A 87 24.94 16.10 7.02
N ILE A 88 24.50 14.84 7.20
CA ILE A 88 24.33 13.86 6.11
C ILE A 88 22.89 13.95 5.63
N PRO A 89 22.63 14.20 4.33
CA PRO A 89 21.28 14.25 3.79
C PRO A 89 20.67 12.85 3.67
N LEU A 90 19.33 12.77 3.67
CA LEU A 90 18.62 11.52 3.35
C LEU A 90 18.95 11.09 1.92
N PHE A 91 19.15 9.80 1.75
CA PHE A 91 19.73 9.19 0.55
C PHE A 91 18.95 7.94 0.11
N THR A 92 19.15 7.55 -1.15
CA THR A 92 18.53 6.35 -1.74
C THR A 92 19.31 5.07 -1.37
N HIS A 93 18.64 3.92 -1.47
CA HIS A 93 19.23 2.62 -1.16
C HIS A 93 20.13 2.08 -2.28
N GLU A 94 19.87 2.44 -3.54
CA GLU A 94 20.62 1.94 -4.68
C GLU A 94 21.93 2.71 -4.89
N SER A 95 21.87 3.99 -5.25
CA SER A 95 23.07 4.80 -5.48
C SER A 95 23.69 5.34 -4.20
N GLY A 96 22.85 5.63 -3.20
CA GLY A 96 23.23 6.36 -2.00
C GLY A 96 23.27 7.88 -2.19
N ASP A 97 22.76 8.40 -3.31
CA ASP A 97 22.72 9.83 -3.59
C ASP A 97 21.61 10.52 -2.79
N PRO A 98 21.79 11.82 -2.41
CA PRO A 98 20.81 12.57 -1.65
C PRO A 98 19.58 12.91 -2.49
N LEU A 99 18.40 13.06 -1.84
CA LEU A 99 17.13 13.33 -2.52
C LEU A 99 17.16 14.58 -3.39
N CYS A 100 17.89 15.61 -2.98
CA CYS A 100 18.00 16.86 -3.74
C CYS A 100 18.69 16.73 -5.10
N ASP A 101 19.38 15.62 -5.37
CA ASP A 101 20.07 15.35 -6.64
C ASP A 101 19.20 14.61 -7.66
N PHE A 102 17.93 14.38 -7.34
CA PHE A 102 16.97 13.68 -8.20
C PHE A 102 16.09 14.66 -8.99
N ASP A 103 15.58 14.23 -10.14
CA ASP A 103 14.60 15.00 -10.91
C ASP A 103 13.22 14.98 -10.24
N VAL A 104 12.88 13.84 -9.61
CA VAL A 104 11.59 13.62 -8.97
C VAL A 104 11.77 12.94 -7.62
N VAL A 105 11.07 13.45 -6.61
CA VAL A 105 10.88 12.82 -5.31
C VAL A 105 9.43 12.40 -5.19
N ALA A 106 9.18 11.09 -5.23
CA ALA A 106 7.85 10.51 -5.24
C ALA A 106 7.49 9.92 -3.87
N PHE A 107 6.30 10.25 -3.33
CA PHE A 107 5.80 9.72 -2.07
C PHE A 107 4.55 8.88 -2.26
N THR A 108 4.44 7.79 -1.47
CA THR A 108 3.18 7.07 -1.31
C THR A 108 2.51 7.44 0.02
N MET A 109 1.33 8.05 -0.03
CA MET A 109 0.56 8.49 1.13
C MET A 109 -0.47 7.42 1.51
N GLN A 110 -0.11 6.52 2.43
CA GLN A 110 -0.96 5.38 2.81
C GLN A 110 -2.02 5.75 3.86
N TYR A 111 -1.69 6.66 4.76
CA TYR A 111 -2.56 7.15 5.84
C TYR A 111 -2.08 8.52 6.33
N GLU A 112 -2.95 9.28 6.97
CA GLU A 112 -2.72 10.70 7.29
C GLU A 112 -1.58 10.92 8.31
N LEU A 113 -1.32 9.96 9.20
CA LEU A 113 -0.23 10.06 10.17
C LEU A 113 1.17 10.06 9.54
N CYS A 114 1.28 9.70 8.26
CA CYS A 114 2.56 9.78 7.54
C CYS A 114 2.91 11.19 7.03
N TYR A 115 2.03 12.17 7.13
CA TYR A 115 2.28 13.51 6.57
C TYR A 115 3.49 14.19 7.19
N THR A 116 3.65 14.11 8.50
CA THR A 116 4.83 14.66 9.18
C THR A 116 6.12 13.98 8.78
N ASN A 117 6.08 12.66 8.50
CA ASN A 117 7.25 11.93 8.00
C ASN A 117 7.64 12.38 6.59
N ILE A 118 6.66 12.70 5.72
CA ILE A 118 6.93 13.27 4.40
C ILE A 118 7.72 14.57 4.52
N LEU A 119 7.26 15.47 5.40
CA LEU A 119 7.96 16.73 5.64
C LEU A 119 9.36 16.52 6.21
N ASN A 120 9.50 15.59 7.16
CA ASN A 120 10.80 15.24 7.73
C ASN A 120 11.76 14.65 6.68
N MET A 121 11.28 13.80 5.79
CA MET A 121 12.09 13.23 4.70
C MET A 121 12.52 14.30 3.68
N LEU A 122 11.66 15.26 3.35
CA LEU A 122 12.01 16.41 2.50
C LEU A 122 13.10 17.27 3.15
N ASP A 123 12.93 17.61 4.44
CA ASP A 123 13.91 18.38 5.21
C ASP A 123 15.27 17.68 5.28
N LEU A 124 15.28 16.41 5.70
CA LEU A 124 16.50 15.59 5.73
C LEU A 124 17.13 15.42 4.35
N GLY A 125 16.30 15.30 3.30
CA GLY A 125 16.74 15.17 1.90
C GLY A 125 17.21 16.48 1.28
N ARG A 126 17.17 17.59 2.03
CA ARG A 126 17.51 18.96 1.55
C ARG A 126 16.66 19.42 0.36
N VAL A 127 15.43 18.93 0.29
CA VAL A 127 14.43 19.40 -0.67
C VAL A 127 13.63 20.53 0.00
N PRO A 128 13.50 21.72 -0.62
CA PRO A 128 12.72 22.80 -0.03
C PRO A 128 11.31 22.32 0.32
N LEU A 129 10.86 22.60 1.56
CA LEU A 129 9.59 22.06 2.06
C LEU A 129 8.40 22.59 1.26
N ARG A 130 8.29 23.90 1.11
CA ARG A 130 7.18 24.49 0.37
C ARG A 130 7.42 24.40 -1.13
N ARG A 131 6.36 24.06 -1.87
CA ARG A 131 6.41 24.00 -3.35
C ARG A 131 6.79 25.34 -3.98
N GLU A 132 6.40 26.47 -3.37
CA GLU A 132 6.71 27.83 -3.84
C GLU A 132 8.20 28.16 -3.74
N ASP A 133 8.93 27.51 -2.82
CA ASP A 133 10.37 27.70 -2.64
C ASP A 133 11.22 26.81 -3.57
N ARG A 134 10.58 25.90 -4.31
CA ARG A 134 11.24 24.99 -5.28
C ARG A 134 11.36 25.62 -6.65
N GLY A 135 12.56 26.11 -6.99
CA GLY A 135 12.89 26.62 -8.33
C GLY A 135 12.97 25.52 -9.41
N GLU A 136 13.42 25.91 -10.59
CA GLU A 136 13.53 25.03 -11.77
C GLU A 136 14.48 23.83 -11.55
N ASP A 137 15.55 24.02 -10.79
CA ASP A 137 16.57 23.00 -10.53
C ASP A 137 16.23 22.09 -9.34
N ALA A 138 15.19 22.43 -8.57
CA ALA A 138 14.77 21.60 -7.46
C ALA A 138 13.91 20.41 -7.95
N PRO A 139 13.97 19.25 -7.28
CA PRO A 139 13.13 18.11 -7.63
C PRO A 139 11.63 18.46 -7.71
N ILE A 140 10.91 17.78 -8.60
CA ILE A 140 9.45 17.75 -8.56
C ILE A 140 9.04 16.81 -7.44
N VAL A 141 8.20 17.28 -6.52
CA VAL A 141 7.63 16.44 -5.46
C VAL A 141 6.25 15.96 -5.88
N ILE A 142 6.14 14.65 -6.14
CA ILE A 142 4.88 13.99 -6.50
C ILE A 142 4.41 13.09 -5.36
N ALA A 143 3.12 13.07 -5.08
CA ALA A 143 2.53 12.15 -4.11
C ALA A 143 1.32 11.41 -4.68
N GLY A 144 1.11 10.17 -4.23
CA GLY A 144 0.00 9.31 -4.61
C GLY A 144 -0.43 8.42 -3.45
N GLY A 145 -1.38 7.52 -3.70
CA GLY A 145 -1.90 6.58 -2.70
C GLY A 145 -3.26 6.99 -2.13
N PRO A 146 -3.80 6.24 -1.13
CA PRO A 146 -5.17 6.46 -0.65
C PRO A 146 -5.46 7.86 -0.14
N CYS A 147 -4.49 8.53 0.50
CA CYS A 147 -4.69 9.88 1.04
C CYS A 147 -4.65 10.98 -0.02
N SER A 148 -4.18 10.69 -1.24
CA SER A 148 -4.18 11.67 -2.34
C SER A 148 -5.58 12.09 -2.80
N TYR A 149 -6.63 11.37 -2.37
CA TYR A 149 -8.03 11.75 -2.61
C TYR A 149 -8.49 12.95 -1.76
N ASN A 150 -7.72 13.31 -0.73
CA ASN A 150 -7.85 14.56 0.02
C ASN A 150 -6.48 15.24 0.07
N PRO A 151 -6.03 15.90 -1.01
CA PRO A 151 -4.68 16.44 -1.13
C PRO A 151 -4.44 17.73 -0.36
N GLU A 152 -5.50 18.52 -0.09
CA GLU A 152 -5.41 19.88 0.45
C GLU A 152 -4.64 20.02 1.77
N PRO A 153 -4.70 19.08 2.74
CA PRO A 153 -3.92 19.22 3.98
C PRO A 153 -2.41 19.32 3.78
N VAL A 154 -1.89 18.83 2.66
CA VAL A 154 -0.45 18.85 2.32
C VAL A 154 -0.15 19.51 0.97
N ALA A 155 -1.12 20.20 0.38
CA ALA A 155 -1.00 20.83 -0.94
C ALA A 155 0.12 21.86 -1.03
N ASP A 156 0.46 22.55 0.05
CA ASP A 156 1.57 23.53 0.11
C ASP A 156 2.94 22.89 -0.06
N PHE A 157 3.05 21.58 0.16
CA PHE A 157 4.32 20.85 0.20
C PHE A 157 4.52 19.92 -1.00
N ILE A 158 3.50 19.68 -1.80
CA ILE A 158 3.51 18.73 -2.94
C ILE A 158 3.23 19.49 -4.24
N ASP A 159 4.06 19.27 -5.28
CA ASP A 159 3.89 19.93 -6.56
C ASP A 159 2.73 19.31 -7.37
N ILE A 160 2.56 17.98 -7.27
CA ILE A 160 1.58 17.24 -8.06
C ILE A 160 1.11 15.99 -7.32
N PHE A 161 -0.19 15.70 -7.36
CA PHE A 161 -0.78 14.48 -6.84
C PHE A 161 -1.24 13.56 -7.97
N SER A 162 -0.90 12.27 -7.87
CA SER A 162 -1.46 11.20 -8.71
C SER A 162 -2.67 10.61 -8.00
N ILE A 163 -3.87 10.87 -8.54
CA ILE A 163 -5.14 10.41 -7.99
C ILE A 163 -5.55 9.10 -8.67
N GLY A 164 -5.53 8.01 -7.93
CA GLY A 164 -5.89 6.69 -8.43
C GLY A 164 -4.71 5.74 -8.56
N GLU A 165 -4.68 4.98 -9.65
CA GLU A 165 -3.73 3.90 -9.88
C GLU A 165 -2.55 4.37 -10.72
N GLY A 166 -1.33 4.06 -10.24
CA GLY A 166 -0.11 4.61 -10.79
C GLY A 166 0.51 3.81 -11.94
N GLU A 167 0.08 2.57 -12.17
CA GLU A 167 0.74 1.64 -13.09
C GLU A 167 0.76 2.12 -14.56
N GLU A 168 -0.25 2.90 -14.95
CA GLU A 168 -0.30 3.54 -16.27
C GLU A 168 0.04 5.05 -16.16
N ALA A 169 -0.40 5.71 -15.08
CA ALA A 169 -0.23 7.14 -14.88
C ALA A 169 1.25 7.54 -14.74
N LEU A 170 2.05 6.79 -13.96
CA LEU A 170 3.45 7.14 -13.73
C LEU A 170 4.34 6.94 -14.97
N PRO A 171 4.17 5.91 -15.79
CA PRO A 171 4.82 5.83 -17.10
C PRO A 171 4.45 6.98 -18.05
N GLU A 172 3.18 7.40 -18.10
CA GLU A 172 2.74 8.56 -18.90
C GLU A 172 3.42 9.85 -18.41
N PHE A 173 3.49 10.06 -17.10
CA PHE A 173 4.19 11.18 -16.47
C PHE A 173 5.69 11.19 -16.84
N ALA A 174 6.37 10.04 -16.72
CA ALA A 174 7.79 9.93 -17.07
C ALA A 174 8.04 10.16 -18.55
N ASN A 175 7.21 9.61 -19.42
CA ASN A 175 7.35 9.80 -20.87
C ASN A 175 7.15 11.28 -21.28
N LEU A 176 6.20 11.99 -20.67
CA LEU A 176 6.01 13.42 -20.88
C LEU A 176 7.24 14.22 -20.46
N TYR A 177 7.83 13.89 -19.29
CA TYR A 177 9.06 14.52 -18.82
C TYR A 177 10.21 14.31 -19.80
N LEU A 178 10.45 13.06 -20.22
CA LEU A 178 11.50 12.69 -21.15
C LEU A 178 11.32 13.34 -22.52
N GLU A 179 10.08 13.42 -23.03
CA GLU A 179 9.75 14.11 -24.28
C GLU A 179 10.14 15.59 -24.21
N MET A 180 9.75 16.29 -23.16
CA MET A 180 10.07 17.71 -23.00
C MET A 180 11.56 17.97 -22.84
N LYS A 181 12.28 17.13 -22.09
CA LYS A 181 13.75 17.20 -21.97
C LYS A 181 14.45 16.98 -23.30
N LYS A 182 14.06 15.94 -24.04
CA LYS A 182 14.62 15.60 -25.34
C LYS A 182 14.43 16.71 -26.39
N ASN A 183 13.28 17.36 -26.35
CA ASN A 183 12.96 18.45 -27.28
C ASN A 183 13.56 19.80 -26.85
N GLY A 184 14.21 19.87 -25.68
CA GLY A 184 14.74 21.13 -25.12
C GLY A 184 13.64 22.14 -24.73
N THR A 185 12.42 21.65 -24.48
CA THR A 185 11.25 22.48 -24.13
C THR A 185 10.88 22.34 -22.66
N TYR A 186 11.67 21.63 -21.86
CA TYR A 186 11.38 21.44 -20.45
C TYR A 186 11.47 22.75 -19.69
N ASN A 187 10.38 23.07 -19.02
CA ASN A 187 10.23 24.07 -18.00
C ASN A 187 9.29 23.48 -16.95
N LYS A 188 9.62 23.58 -15.69
CA LYS A 188 8.88 22.93 -14.60
C LYS A 188 7.41 23.36 -14.56
N LYS A 189 7.14 24.66 -14.74
CA LYS A 189 5.78 25.19 -14.73
C LYS A 189 4.95 24.64 -15.89
N ASP A 190 5.54 24.62 -17.10
CA ASP A 190 4.86 24.10 -18.29
C ASP A 190 4.65 22.58 -18.19
N PHE A 191 5.63 21.87 -17.64
CA PHE A 191 5.49 20.43 -17.38
C PHE A 191 4.33 20.13 -16.43
N LEU A 192 4.25 20.82 -15.28
CA LEU A 192 3.13 20.65 -14.34
C LEU A 192 1.78 21.00 -14.97
N TYR A 193 1.74 22.07 -15.78
CA TYR A 193 0.54 22.44 -16.51
C TYR A 193 0.10 21.35 -17.51
N ARG A 194 1.04 20.80 -18.29
CA ARG A 194 0.76 19.68 -19.20
C ARG A 194 0.34 18.43 -18.47
N CYS A 195 0.93 18.11 -17.31
CA CYS A 195 0.47 16.99 -16.47
C CYS A 195 -1.00 17.14 -16.08
N ALA A 196 -1.44 18.35 -15.68
CA ALA A 196 -2.82 18.59 -15.26
C ALA A 196 -3.81 18.56 -16.42
N THR A 197 -3.38 18.99 -17.63
CA THR A 197 -4.29 19.19 -18.78
C THR A 197 -4.29 18.05 -19.79
N GLU A 198 -3.19 17.28 -19.90
CA GLU A 198 -3.02 16.21 -20.88
C GLU A 198 -3.10 14.80 -20.27
N LEU A 199 -2.76 14.65 -18.97
CA LEU A 199 -2.74 13.35 -18.31
C LEU A 199 -3.94 13.18 -17.37
N LYS A 200 -4.50 11.98 -17.34
CA LYS A 200 -5.64 11.67 -16.47
C LYS A 200 -5.18 11.31 -15.04
N GLY A 201 -5.83 11.89 -14.04
CA GLY A 201 -5.60 11.55 -12.64
C GLY A 201 -4.55 12.42 -11.95
N PHE A 202 -4.11 13.52 -12.56
CA PHE A 202 -3.16 14.42 -11.94
C PHE A 202 -3.81 15.69 -11.44
N TYR A 203 -3.56 16.01 -10.16
CA TYR A 203 -3.96 17.26 -9.52
C TYR A 203 -2.71 18.07 -9.19
N VAL A 204 -2.64 19.29 -9.71
CA VAL A 204 -1.53 20.23 -9.52
C VAL A 204 -2.04 21.42 -8.70
N PRO A 205 -1.78 21.48 -7.38
CA PRO A 205 -2.39 22.49 -6.49
C PRO A 205 -2.15 23.95 -6.93
N SER A 206 -1.00 24.23 -7.56
CA SER A 206 -0.67 25.59 -8.04
C SER A 206 -1.58 26.11 -9.17
N LEU A 207 -2.38 25.23 -9.76
CA LEU A 207 -3.32 25.57 -10.83
C LEU A 207 -4.75 25.78 -10.33
N TYR A 208 -4.95 25.81 -9.00
CA TYR A 208 -6.26 26.03 -8.40
C TYR A 208 -6.19 27.11 -7.33
N ASP A 209 -7.19 27.99 -7.32
CA ASP A 209 -7.40 29.00 -6.29
C ASP A 209 -8.50 28.52 -5.34
N ILE A 210 -8.12 28.33 -4.05
CA ILE A 210 -9.03 27.85 -3.01
C ILE A 210 -9.67 29.04 -2.33
N LYS A 211 -10.99 29.16 -2.42
CA LYS A 211 -11.77 30.16 -1.70
C LYS A 211 -12.37 29.55 -0.44
N TYR A 212 -12.35 30.35 0.64
CA TYR A 212 -12.87 29.92 1.94
C TYR A 212 -14.06 30.81 2.33
N HIS A 213 -14.99 30.21 3.07
CA HIS A 213 -16.01 30.95 3.83
C HIS A 213 -15.39 31.61 5.07
N ASP A 214 -16.13 32.52 5.70
CA ASP A 214 -15.69 33.20 6.93
C ASP A 214 -15.42 32.25 8.10
N ASP A 215 -16.03 31.07 8.10
CA ASP A 215 -15.85 30.01 9.09
C ASP A 215 -14.64 29.09 8.80
N GLY A 216 -13.88 29.37 7.73
CA GLY A 216 -12.72 28.58 7.30
C GLY A 216 -13.04 27.34 6.49
N THR A 217 -14.30 27.05 6.17
CA THR A 217 -14.64 25.96 5.28
C THR A 217 -14.41 26.34 3.82
N ILE A 218 -14.12 25.35 2.95
CA ILE A 218 -13.88 25.58 1.52
C ILE A 218 -15.18 26.02 0.85
N ALA A 219 -15.19 27.20 0.26
CA ALA A 219 -16.31 27.75 -0.51
C ALA A 219 -16.26 27.30 -1.98
N ALA A 220 -15.08 27.33 -2.60
CA ALA A 220 -14.88 26.92 -3.99
C ALA A 220 -13.42 26.54 -4.25
N ILE A 221 -13.22 25.66 -5.24
CA ILE A 221 -11.92 25.32 -5.83
C ILE A 221 -12.01 25.76 -7.29
N ILE A 222 -11.24 26.77 -7.68
CA ILE A 222 -11.35 27.44 -8.99
C ILE A 222 -10.10 27.11 -9.81
N PRO A 223 -10.23 26.43 -10.96
CA PRO A 223 -9.10 26.18 -11.85
C PRO A 223 -8.56 27.48 -12.46
N ALA A 224 -7.27 27.53 -12.77
CA ALA A 224 -6.57 28.70 -13.28
C ALA A 224 -7.08 29.15 -14.67
N ASP A 225 -7.53 28.18 -15.46
CA ASP A 225 -8.14 28.44 -16.80
C ASP A 225 -9.07 27.30 -17.22
N ASP A 226 -9.70 27.45 -18.40
CA ASP A 226 -10.70 26.50 -18.92
C ASP A 226 -10.13 25.13 -19.35
N LYS A 227 -8.80 24.97 -19.46
CA LYS A 227 -8.15 23.70 -19.81
C LYS A 227 -7.84 22.88 -18.58
N VAL A 228 -7.62 23.53 -17.44
CA VAL A 228 -7.40 22.86 -16.17
C VAL A 228 -8.72 22.24 -15.70
N PRO A 229 -8.77 20.93 -15.44
CA PRO A 229 -10.04 20.25 -15.13
C PRO A 229 -10.63 20.74 -13.80
N ALA A 230 -11.89 21.18 -13.82
CA ALA A 230 -12.60 21.56 -12.58
C ALA A 230 -12.80 20.37 -11.62
N VAL A 231 -12.78 19.14 -12.16
CA VAL A 231 -12.86 17.88 -11.40
C VAL A 231 -11.80 16.93 -11.92
N VAL A 232 -10.86 16.58 -11.07
CA VAL A 232 -9.84 15.56 -11.40
C VAL A 232 -10.44 14.18 -11.28
N THR A 233 -10.53 13.46 -12.40
CA THR A 233 -11.02 12.09 -12.43
C THR A 233 -9.87 11.13 -12.16
N LYS A 234 -10.05 10.27 -11.16
CA LYS A 234 -9.02 9.27 -10.80
C LYS A 234 -8.61 8.38 -11.97
N ARG A 235 -7.33 8.00 -12.01
CA ARG A 235 -6.85 6.95 -12.91
C ARG A 235 -7.29 5.57 -12.41
N VAL A 236 -7.73 4.75 -13.34
CA VAL A 236 -8.07 3.34 -13.13
C VAL A 236 -7.39 2.53 -14.24
N VAL A 237 -6.64 1.50 -13.86
CA VAL A 237 -6.00 0.59 -14.83
C VAL A 237 -7.07 -0.11 -15.67
N GLU A 238 -6.95 -0.04 -16.99
CA GLU A 238 -7.96 -0.56 -17.92
C GLU A 238 -8.03 -2.09 -17.88
N ASN A 239 -6.89 -2.75 -17.89
CA ASN A 239 -6.83 -4.22 -17.86
C ASN A 239 -5.98 -4.71 -16.70
N PHE A 240 -6.63 -4.90 -15.55
CA PHE A 240 -5.97 -5.32 -14.32
C PHE A 240 -5.33 -6.71 -14.42
N ASP A 241 -5.90 -7.63 -15.20
CA ASP A 241 -5.35 -8.98 -15.39
C ASP A 241 -4.01 -8.98 -16.14
N LYS A 242 -3.81 -8.00 -17.03
CA LYS A 242 -2.54 -7.81 -17.76
C LYS A 242 -1.52 -6.96 -17.03
N CYS A 243 -1.92 -6.28 -15.97
CA CYS A 243 -1.03 -5.47 -15.14
C CYS A 243 -0.23 -6.38 -14.20
N ILE A 244 0.89 -6.92 -14.69
CA ILE A 244 1.71 -7.88 -13.95
C ILE A 244 2.62 -7.15 -12.95
N PRO A 245 2.61 -7.55 -11.66
CA PRO A 245 3.51 -7.00 -10.65
C PRO A 245 4.97 -7.45 -10.90
N PRO A 246 5.95 -6.90 -10.16
CA PRO A 246 7.33 -7.35 -10.24
C PRO A 246 7.46 -8.85 -10.00
N LEU A 247 7.93 -9.59 -11.00
CA LEU A 247 8.14 -11.04 -10.90
C LEU A 247 9.49 -11.39 -10.25
N ASN A 248 10.42 -10.42 -10.19
CA ASN A 248 11.67 -10.47 -9.45
C ASN A 248 11.59 -9.50 -8.26
N PRO A 249 10.90 -9.85 -7.16
CA PRO A 249 10.78 -8.94 -6.04
C PRO A 249 12.15 -8.66 -5.41
N VAL A 250 12.39 -7.41 -5.05
CA VAL A 250 13.56 -7.06 -4.26
C VAL A 250 13.43 -7.70 -2.88
N LEU A 251 14.47 -8.45 -2.47
CA LEU A 251 14.48 -9.19 -1.22
C LEU A 251 15.15 -8.36 -0.11
N PRO A 252 14.53 -8.22 1.06
CA PRO A 252 15.07 -7.41 2.14
C PRO A 252 16.33 -8.03 2.77
N ASN A 253 17.24 -7.18 3.25
CA ASN A 253 18.45 -7.61 3.97
C ASN A 253 18.19 -8.00 5.43
N ILE A 254 17.04 -7.63 5.98
CA ILE A 254 16.62 -7.94 7.36
C ILE A 254 15.16 -8.41 7.33
N GLU A 255 14.73 -9.05 8.42
CA GLU A 255 13.34 -9.46 8.60
C GLU A 255 12.38 -8.28 8.46
N THR A 256 11.34 -8.46 7.67
CA THR A 256 10.30 -7.46 7.39
C THR A 256 8.93 -7.91 7.89
N VAL A 257 7.92 -7.03 7.86
CA VAL A 257 6.56 -7.34 8.32
C VAL A 257 5.91 -8.45 7.48
N HIS A 258 6.20 -8.48 6.17
CA HIS A 258 5.66 -9.46 5.23
C HIS A 258 6.79 -10.14 4.45
N ASP A 259 7.41 -11.14 5.07
CA ASP A 259 8.47 -11.96 4.48
C ASP A 259 7.87 -13.12 3.66
N ARG A 260 7.19 -12.77 2.56
CA ARG A 260 6.41 -13.70 1.73
C ARG A 260 6.09 -13.14 0.35
N VAL A 261 5.69 -14.02 -0.57
CA VAL A 261 5.07 -13.60 -1.83
C VAL A 261 3.68 -13.05 -1.54
N THR A 262 3.48 -11.75 -1.76
CA THR A 262 2.17 -11.12 -1.67
C THR A 262 1.59 -10.91 -3.06
N MET A 263 0.42 -11.49 -3.32
CA MET A 263 -0.28 -11.37 -4.61
C MET A 263 -1.60 -10.64 -4.45
N GLU A 264 -1.78 -9.57 -5.18
CA GLU A 264 -3.04 -8.86 -5.27
C GLU A 264 -3.98 -9.62 -6.23
N VAL A 265 -5.03 -10.25 -5.67
CA VAL A 265 -5.97 -11.12 -6.41
C VAL A 265 -7.00 -10.28 -7.15
N PHE A 266 -7.54 -9.29 -6.48
CA PHE A 266 -8.46 -8.33 -7.06
C PHE A 266 -8.38 -7.00 -6.32
N ARG A 267 -8.84 -5.95 -6.97
CA ARG A 267 -8.85 -4.58 -6.51
C ARG A 267 -10.27 -4.06 -6.39
N GLY A 268 -10.55 -3.27 -5.36
CA GLY A 268 -11.88 -2.76 -5.05
C GLY A 268 -12.66 -3.64 -4.06
N CYS A 269 -13.86 -3.17 -3.65
CA CYS A 269 -14.76 -3.89 -2.76
C CYS A 269 -16.22 -3.56 -3.08
N ILE A 270 -17.08 -4.59 -3.07
CA ILE A 270 -18.52 -4.46 -3.36
C ILE A 270 -19.35 -4.09 -2.12
N ARG A 271 -18.77 -4.19 -0.91
CA ARG A 271 -19.56 -4.23 0.34
C ARG A 271 -20.16 -2.89 0.75
N GLY A 272 -19.45 -1.80 0.72
CA GLY A 272 -20.00 -0.48 1.01
C GLY A 272 -20.18 -0.19 2.51
N CYS A 273 -19.30 -0.74 3.38
CA CYS A 273 -19.23 -0.36 4.78
C CYS A 273 -19.01 1.16 4.90
N ARG A 274 -19.82 1.86 5.71
CA ARG A 274 -19.85 3.35 5.73
C ARG A 274 -18.58 3.99 6.26
N PHE A 275 -17.83 3.29 7.11
CA PHE A 275 -16.56 3.76 7.67
C PHE A 275 -15.35 3.51 6.74
N CYS A 276 -15.51 2.73 5.68
CA CYS A 276 -14.37 2.21 4.91
C CYS A 276 -14.05 3.11 3.71
N GLN A 277 -12.99 3.93 3.82
CA GLN A 277 -12.46 4.72 2.72
C GLN A 277 -12.02 3.83 1.53
N ALA A 278 -11.29 2.76 1.79
CA ALA A 278 -10.79 1.84 0.75
C ALA A 278 -11.93 1.24 -0.09
N GLY A 279 -13.09 0.95 0.54
CA GLY A 279 -14.29 0.48 -0.16
C GLY A 279 -14.85 1.47 -1.17
N MET A 280 -14.50 2.75 -1.07
CA MET A 280 -14.91 3.81 -2.00
C MET A 280 -13.82 4.14 -3.01
N VAL A 281 -12.61 4.43 -2.55
CA VAL A 281 -11.52 4.91 -3.41
C VAL A 281 -10.98 3.83 -4.35
N CYS A 282 -11.05 2.54 -3.98
CA CYS A 282 -10.53 1.44 -4.80
C CYS A 282 -11.54 0.88 -5.81
N ARG A 283 -12.75 1.44 -5.93
CA ARG A 283 -13.71 1.04 -6.97
C ARG A 283 -13.25 1.47 -8.37
N PRO A 284 -13.67 0.73 -9.43
CA PRO A 284 -14.52 -0.46 -9.49
C PRO A 284 -13.80 -1.73 -9.06
N VAL A 285 -14.56 -2.83 -8.88
CA VAL A 285 -13.98 -4.17 -8.62
C VAL A 285 -13.42 -4.72 -9.93
N ARG A 286 -12.17 -5.16 -9.91
CA ARG A 286 -11.48 -5.82 -11.03
C ARG A 286 -10.67 -6.98 -10.51
N GLN A 287 -10.81 -8.13 -11.15
CA GLN A 287 -10.23 -9.40 -10.71
C GLN A 287 -9.15 -9.86 -11.71
N ARG A 288 -8.12 -10.54 -11.20
CA ARG A 288 -7.19 -11.32 -12.03
C ARG A 288 -7.75 -12.71 -12.26
N SER A 289 -7.40 -13.34 -13.38
CA SER A 289 -7.73 -14.73 -13.65
C SER A 289 -6.89 -15.68 -12.79
N PRO A 290 -7.40 -16.89 -12.45
CA PRO A 290 -6.63 -17.91 -11.75
C PRO A 290 -5.35 -18.31 -12.50
N GLU A 291 -5.37 -18.27 -13.83
CA GLU A 291 -4.23 -18.56 -14.70
C GLU A 291 -3.12 -17.54 -14.51
N THR A 292 -3.46 -16.26 -14.57
CA THR A 292 -2.51 -15.15 -14.33
C THR A 292 -1.94 -15.25 -12.92
N LEU A 293 -2.77 -15.49 -11.91
CA LEU A 293 -2.33 -15.61 -10.52
C LEU A 293 -1.41 -16.82 -10.28
N ASP A 294 -1.69 -17.98 -10.86
CA ASP A 294 -0.83 -19.16 -10.77
C ASP A 294 0.54 -18.91 -11.42
N CYS A 295 0.56 -18.28 -12.59
CA CYS A 295 1.80 -17.91 -13.28
C CYS A 295 2.64 -16.93 -12.43
N ILE A 296 2.02 -15.88 -11.89
CA ILE A 296 2.67 -14.91 -10.99
C ILE A 296 3.25 -15.64 -9.77
N ALA A 297 2.45 -16.49 -9.10
CA ALA A 297 2.86 -17.20 -7.88
C ALA A 297 4.09 -18.06 -8.13
N ARG A 298 4.07 -18.90 -9.18
CA ARG A 298 5.19 -19.78 -9.53
C ARG A 298 6.47 -19.00 -9.80
N THR A 299 6.35 -17.94 -10.59
CA THR A 299 7.50 -17.14 -10.98
C THR A 299 8.08 -16.37 -9.79
N MET A 300 7.24 -15.74 -8.97
CA MET A 300 7.71 -15.01 -7.80
C MET A 300 8.35 -15.93 -6.75
N VAL A 301 7.76 -17.11 -6.48
CA VAL A 301 8.36 -18.11 -5.58
C VAL A 301 9.72 -18.58 -6.10
N GLN A 302 9.82 -18.87 -7.39
CA GLN A 302 11.08 -19.30 -8.00
C GLN A 302 12.17 -18.22 -7.89
N ASN A 303 11.81 -16.95 -8.05
CA ASN A 303 12.75 -15.83 -8.09
C ASN A 303 13.08 -15.26 -6.71
N SER A 304 12.27 -15.56 -5.68
CA SER A 304 12.47 -15.06 -4.32
C SER A 304 12.95 -16.13 -3.33
N GLY A 305 12.57 -17.39 -3.55
CA GLY A 305 12.81 -18.47 -2.59
C GLY A 305 11.88 -18.43 -1.36
N TYR A 306 10.85 -17.59 -1.35
CA TYR A 306 9.87 -17.55 -0.25
C TYR A 306 9.07 -18.86 -0.16
N ASP A 307 8.77 -19.27 1.08
CA ASP A 307 8.00 -20.47 1.43
C ASP A 307 6.54 -20.16 1.83
N GLU A 308 6.09 -18.92 1.62
CA GLU A 308 4.71 -18.49 1.88
C GLU A 308 4.19 -17.62 0.73
N ILE A 309 2.94 -17.88 0.33
CA ILE A 309 2.15 -17.06 -0.60
C ILE A 309 0.95 -16.49 0.15
N SER A 310 0.76 -15.18 0.10
CA SER A 310 -0.39 -14.48 0.67
C SER A 310 -1.25 -13.86 -0.43
N LEU A 311 -2.54 -14.21 -0.45
CA LEU A 311 -3.51 -13.66 -1.39
C LEU A 311 -4.10 -12.36 -0.84
N SER A 312 -3.72 -11.22 -1.40
CA SER A 312 -4.12 -9.91 -0.93
C SER A 312 -5.32 -9.35 -1.68
N SER A 313 -6.30 -8.85 -0.93
CA SER A 313 -7.43 -8.05 -1.42
C SER A 313 -8.15 -7.40 -0.24
N LEU A 314 -9.14 -6.53 -0.51
CA LEU A 314 -9.98 -5.96 0.56
C LEU A 314 -10.96 -6.96 1.16
N SER A 315 -11.27 -8.06 0.46
CA SER A 315 -12.17 -9.12 0.93
C SER A 315 -11.96 -10.39 0.10
N ILE A 316 -10.97 -11.21 0.45
CA ILE A 316 -10.56 -12.35 -0.38
C ILE A 316 -11.69 -13.35 -0.67
N SER A 317 -12.59 -13.50 0.26
CA SER A 317 -13.78 -14.38 0.12
C SER A 317 -14.80 -13.88 -0.90
N ASP A 318 -14.71 -12.63 -1.36
CA ASP A 318 -15.55 -12.09 -2.44
C ASP A 318 -14.95 -12.32 -3.84
N TYR A 319 -13.79 -12.97 -3.93
CA TYR A 319 -13.22 -13.36 -5.22
C TYR A 319 -14.05 -14.48 -5.85
N SER A 320 -14.59 -14.22 -7.04
CA SER A 320 -15.58 -15.13 -7.68
C SER A 320 -15.04 -16.52 -8.02
N LYS A 321 -13.71 -16.67 -8.13
CA LYS A 321 -13.05 -17.92 -8.50
C LYS A 321 -12.10 -18.43 -7.40
N ILE A 322 -12.43 -18.18 -6.13
CA ILE A 322 -11.54 -18.53 -5.01
C ILE A 322 -11.27 -20.04 -4.93
N SER A 323 -12.27 -20.88 -5.15
CA SER A 323 -12.11 -22.35 -5.11
C SER A 323 -11.19 -22.83 -6.25
N GLU A 324 -11.39 -22.35 -7.49
CA GLU A 324 -10.55 -22.67 -8.62
C GLU A 324 -9.08 -22.24 -8.40
N LEU A 325 -8.88 -21.03 -7.88
CA LEU A 325 -7.54 -20.50 -7.58
C LEU A 325 -6.84 -21.34 -6.50
N THR A 326 -7.54 -21.63 -5.40
CA THR A 326 -6.97 -22.42 -4.30
C THR A 326 -6.62 -23.83 -4.74
N ASP A 327 -7.47 -24.51 -5.51
CA ASP A 327 -7.17 -25.84 -6.05
C ASP A 327 -5.94 -25.82 -6.96
N LYS A 328 -5.83 -24.82 -7.84
CA LYS A 328 -4.69 -24.65 -8.74
C LYS A 328 -3.38 -24.40 -7.98
N LEU A 329 -3.39 -23.53 -6.97
CA LEU A 329 -2.21 -23.23 -6.15
C LEU A 329 -1.82 -24.43 -5.27
N LEU A 330 -2.76 -25.04 -4.56
CA LEU A 330 -2.50 -26.17 -3.67
C LEU A 330 -1.99 -27.41 -4.42
N GLY A 331 -2.34 -27.57 -5.70
CA GLY A 331 -1.87 -28.64 -6.57
C GLY A 331 -0.33 -28.73 -6.70
N TRP A 332 0.40 -27.62 -6.40
CA TRP A 332 1.86 -27.62 -6.45
C TRP A 332 2.53 -27.10 -5.18
N THR A 333 1.85 -26.21 -4.42
CA THR A 333 2.43 -25.64 -3.18
C THR A 333 2.58 -26.69 -2.09
N ASN A 334 1.63 -27.64 -1.99
CA ASN A 334 1.70 -28.75 -1.03
C ASN A 334 2.94 -29.64 -1.24
N GLU A 335 3.25 -29.97 -2.49
CA GLU A 335 4.44 -30.76 -2.83
C GLU A 335 5.74 -30.05 -2.48
N LYS A 336 5.75 -28.70 -2.58
CA LYS A 336 6.90 -27.84 -2.30
C LYS A 336 6.95 -27.34 -0.87
N MET A 337 6.01 -27.74 -0.01
CA MET A 337 5.87 -27.28 1.38
C MET A 337 5.74 -25.74 1.48
N ILE A 338 5.10 -25.09 0.51
CA ILE A 338 4.84 -23.64 0.48
C ILE A 338 3.48 -23.37 1.12
N ASN A 339 3.46 -22.50 2.10
CA ASN A 339 2.26 -22.12 2.82
C ASN A 339 1.37 -21.17 1.97
N LEU A 340 0.05 -21.39 2.01
CA LEU A 340 -0.94 -20.50 1.38
C LEU A 340 -1.72 -19.76 2.47
N SER A 341 -1.64 -18.42 2.48
CA SER A 341 -2.32 -17.55 3.43
C SER A 341 -3.42 -16.75 2.75
N LEU A 342 -4.61 -16.76 3.34
CA LEU A 342 -5.78 -16.00 2.88
C LEU A 342 -6.20 -14.99 3.95
N PRO A 343 -5.59 -13.82 4.01
CA PRO A 343 -6.00 -12.76 4.92
C PRO A 343 -7.33 -12.14 4.48
N SER A 344 -7.94 -11.35 5.37
CA SER A 344 -9.16 -10.56 5.06
C SER A 344 -10.37 -11.40 4.65
N MET A 345 -10.55 -12.57 5.28
CA MET A 345 -11.76 -13.37 5.11
C MET A 345 -12.92 -12.79 5.91
N ARG A 346 -14.10 -12.79 5.30
CA ARG A 346 -15.34 -12.40 5.96
C ARG A 346 -16.02 -13.61 6.59
N ALA A 347 -16.70 -13.39 7.73
CA ALA A 347 -17.40 -14.43 8.44
C ALA A 347 -18.59 -15.01 7.64
N ASP A 348 -19.30 -14.15 6.87
CA ASP A 348 -20.46 -14.56 6.05
C ASP A 348 -20.12 -15.55 4.93
N SER A 349 -18.89 -15.53 4.43
CA SER A 349 -18.43 -16.35 3.29
C SER A 349 -17.38 -17.42 3.66
N PHE A 350 -17.18 -17.66 4.95
CA PHE A 350 -16.24 -18.64 5.44
C PHE A 350 -16.84 -20.04 5.45
N THR A 351 -16.27 -20.99 4.69
CA THR A 351 -16.77 -22.35 4.54
C THR A 351 -15.78 -23.40 5.05
N LYS A 352 -16.31 -24.58 5.46
CA LYS A 352 -15.48 -25.71 5.88
C LYS A 352 -14.58 -26.21 4.75
N GLU A 353 -15.09 -26.28 3.51
CA GLU A 353 -14.33 -26.71 2.35
C GLU A 353 -13.08 -25.84 2.12
N LEU A 354 -13.23 -24.50 2.22
CA LEU A 354 -12.12 -23.59 2.11
C LEU A 354 -11.12 -23.76 3.25
N MET A 355 -11.60 -23.98 4.48
CA MET A 355 -10.75 -24.25 5.64
C MET A 355 -9.95 -25.53 5.49
N ASP A 356 -10.57 -26.62 5.10
CA ASP A 356 -9.91 -27.92 4.95
C ASP A 356 -8.81 -27.84 3.88
N LYS A 357 -9.00 -27.05 2.83
CA LYS A 357 -7.99 -26.80 1.81
C LYS A 357 -6.78 -26.00 2.35
N ILE A 358 -7.02 -24.96 3.15
CA ILE A 358 -5.95 -24.06 3.64
C ILE A 358 -5.14 -24.70 4.79
N ALA A 359 -5.76 -25.54 5.61
CA ALA A 359 -5.16 -26.07 6.83
C ALA A 359 -4.04 -27.11 6.60
N THR A 360 -3.70 -27.43 5.34
CA THR A 360 -2.83 -28.57 5.00
C THR A 360 -1.36 -28.37 5.29
N VAL A 361 -0.82 -27.14 5.28
CA VAL A 361 0.63 -26.91 5.41
C VAL A 361 1.02 -26.22 6.70
N ARG A 362 0.33 -25.16 7.11
CA ARG A 362 0.65 -24.42 8.35
C ARG A 362 -0.59 -23.88 9.05
N GLN A 363 -0.63 -23.97 10.37
CA GLN A 363 -1.74 -23.40 11.15
C GLN A 363 -1.54 -21.90 11.32
N THR A 364 -2.43 -21.08 10.76
CA THR A 364 -2.50 -19.62 10.96
C THR A 364 -3.67 -19.28 11.88
N THR A 365 -3.52 -18.21 12.68
CA THR A 365 -4.64 -17.66 13.46
C THR A 365 -5.66 -17.04 12.50
N LEU A 366 -6.93 -17.36 12.68
CA LEU A 366 -8.02 -16.76 11.91
C LEU A 366 -8.45 -15.44 12.55
N THR A 367 -8.72 -14.47 11.71
CA THR A 367 -9.18 -13.14 12.12
C THR A 367 -10.50 -12.83 11.44
N PHE A 368 -11.51 -12.46 12.24
CA PHE A 368 -12.76 -11.93 11.74
C PHE A 368 -12.97 -10.51 12.27
N ALA A 369 -13.63 -9.68 11.51
CA ALA A 369 -13.90 -8.29 11.82
C ALA A 369 -15.42 -8.01 11.87
N PRO A 370 -16.10 -8.27 13.01
CA PRO A 370 -17.48 -7.86 13.21
C PRO A 370 -17.64 -6.33 13.19
N GLU A 371 -16.60 -5.61 13.60
CA GLU A 371 -16.47 -4.15 13.77
C GLU A 371 -17.34 -3.57 14.89
N ALA A 372 -18.54 -4.09 15.15
CA ALA A 372 -19.42 -3.65 16.23
C ALA A 372 -20.01 -4.84 17.00
N GLY A 373 -20.21 -4.66 18.31
CA GLY A 373 -20.73 -5.70 19.20
C GLY A 373 -22.20 -6.05 18.94
N SER A 374 -23.04 -5.03 18.72
CA SER A 374 -24.48 -5.24 18.54
C SER A 374 -24.88 -5.38 17.07
N PRO A 375 -25.94 -6.15 16.75
CA PRO A 375 -26.53 -6.21 15.41
C PRO A 375 -26.96 -4.83 14.91
N ARG A 376 -27.60 -4.03 15.78
CA ARG A 376 -28.03 -2.67 15.47
C ARG A 376 -26.88 -1.80 14.94
N LEU A 377 -25.76 -1.78 15.63
CA LEU A 377 -24.63 -0.94 15.22
C LEU A 377 -23.96 -1.49 13.97
N ARG A 378 -23.89 -2.83 13.77
CA ARG A 378 -23.43 -3.43 12.50
C ARG A 378 -24.28 -2.98 11.30
N ASP A 379 -25.61 -2.84 11.49
CA ASP A 379 -26.52 -2.32 10.46
C ASP A 379 -26.28 -0.82 10.21
N VAL A 380 -26.10 -0.02 11.29
CA VAL A 380 -25.77 1.42 11.18
C VAL A 380 -24.54 1.65 10.33
N ILE A 381 -23.49 0.86 10.52
CA ILE A 381 -22.24 0.98 9.74
C ILE A 381 -22.26 0.23 8.39
N ASN A 382 -23.40 -0.38 8.04
CA ASN A 382 -23.59 -1.19 6.82
C ASN A 382 -22.57 -2.34 6.70
N LYS A 383 -22.27 -3.00 7.83
CA LYS A 383 -21.35 -4.16 7.83
C LYS A 383 -22.01 -5.41 7.26
N ASN A 384 -23.32 -5.54 7.43
CA ASN A 384 -24.15 -6.64 6.91
C ASN A 384 -23.60 -8.03 7.29
N ILE A 385 -23.31 -8.25 8.57
CA ILE A 385 -22.89 -9.54 9.13
C ILE A 385 -23.75 -9.81 10.36
N THR A 386 -24.44 -10.95 10.38
CA THR A 386 -25.26 -11.37 11.53
C THR A 386 -24.41 -12.08 12.59
N GLU A 387 -24.94 -12.21 13.80
CA GLU A 387 -24.27 -12.96 14.87
C GLU A 387 -24.18 -14.45 14.52
N GLU A 388 -25.22 -15.01 13.92
CA GLU A 388 -25.27 -16.41 13.47
C GLU A 388 -24.19 -16.71 12.44
N GLU A 389 -23.90 -15.77 11.54
CA GLU A 389 -22.82 -15.91 10.56
C GLU A 389 -21.45 -15.90 11.23
N ILE A 390 -21.25 -15.04 12.24
CA ILE A 390 -20.01 -14.99 13.02
C ILE A 390 -19.81 -16.31 13.78
N LEU A 391 -20.83 -16.77 14.52
CA LEU A 391 -20.76 -18.02 15.27
C LEU A 391 -20.55 -19.21 14.36
N ARG A 392 -21.24 -19.28 13.22
CA ARG A 392 -21.03 -20.33 12.21
C ARG A 392 -19.57 -20.37 11.72
N ALA A 393 -18.98 -19.20 11.40
CA ALA A 393 -17.59 -19.13 10.97
C ALA A 393 -16.63 -19.61 12.07
N CYS A 394 -16.90 -19.25 13.32
CA CYS A 394 -16.15 -19.71 14.48
C CYS A 394 -16.27 -21.23 14.69
N SER A 395 -17.48 -21.80 14.62
CA SER A 395 -17.72 -23.23 14.72
C SER A 395 -16.97 -24.02 13.64
N VAL A 396 -16.98 -23.53 12.39
CA VAL A 396 -16.22 -24.14 11.29
C VAL A 396 -14.72 -24.13 11.59
N ALA A 397 -14.18 -23.01 12.11
CA ALA A 397 -12.78 -22.91 12.49
C ALA A 397 -12.41 -23.88 13.63
N TYR A 398 -13.25 -23.97 14.66
CA TYR A 398 -13.04 -24.89 15.80
C TYR A 398 -13.10 -26.35 15.37
N SER A 399 -14.03 -26.71 14.51
CA SER A 399 -14.15 -28.07 13.95
C SER A 399 -12.94 -28.43 13.08
N ALA A 400 -12.29 -27.46 12.45
CA ALA A 400 -11.04 -27.64 11.70
C ALA A 400 -9.77 -27.61 12.60
N GLY A 401 -9.93 -27.67 13.91
CA GLY A 401 -8.83 -27.79 14.87
C GLY A 401 -8.24 -26.47 15.34
N LYS A 402 -8.84 -25.32 15.01
CA LYS A 402 -8.42 -24.02 15.56
C LYS A 402 -8.87 -23.92 17.01
N ASN A 403 -8.00 -23.39 17.88
CA ASN A 403 -8.31 -23.11 19.28
C ASN A 403 -8.23 -21.62 19.61
N GLN A 404 -7.89 -20.78 18.64
CA GLN A 404 -7.76 -19.35 18.79
C GLN A 404 -8.35 -18.64 17.57
N ILE A 405 -9.22 -17.64 17.83
CA ILE A 405 -9.79 -16.74 16.86
C ILE A 405 -9.56 -15.31 17.34
N LYS A 406 -9.18 -14.43 16.44
CA LYS A 406 -9.02 -13.00 16.69
C LYS A 406 -10.23 -12.25 16.15
N LEU A 407 -10.87 -11.45 17.00
CA LEU A 407 -11.98 -10.58 16.62
C LEU A 407 -11.51 -9.12 16.64
N TYR A 408 -11.89 -8.34 15.61
CA TYR A 408 -11.66 -6.90 15.55
C TYR A 408 -12.96 -6.14 15.76
N PHE A 409 -12.87 -5.10 16.60
CA PHE A 409 -13.96 -4.18 16.88
C PHE A 409 -13.45 -2.74 16.77
N MET A 410 -14.37 -1.83 16.50
CA MET A 410 -14.17 -0.38 16.49
C MET A 410 -15.00 0.24 17.61
N ASP A 411 -14.40 1.15 18.38
CA ASP A 411 -15.08 1.97 19.37
C ASP A 411 -15.17 3.42 18.87
N GLY A 412 -16.20 4.14 19.29
CA GLY A 412 -16.45 5.52 18.88
C GLY A 412 -17.14 5.64 17.51
N LEU A 413 -17.87 4.60 17.09
CA LEU A 413 -18.63 4.63 15.85
C LEU A 413 -19.82 5.63 15.93
N PRO A 414 -20.23 6.25 14.81
CA PRO A 414 -21.42 7.09 14.79
C PRO A 414 -22.66 6.35 15.34
N TYR A 415 -23.40 7.02 16.21
CA TYR A 415 -24.61 6.49 16.90
C TYR A 415 -24.35 5.32 17.85
N GLU A 416 -23.10 5.07 18.24
CA GLU A 416 -22.75 4.06 19.23
C GLU A 416 -23.31 4.42 20.61
N THR A 417 -23.82 3.41 21.33
CA THR A 417 -24.30 3.50 22.71
C THR A 417 -23.50 2.58 23.61
N TYR A 418 -23.60 2.73 24.92
CA TYR A 418 -22.94 1.84 25.88
C TYR A 418 -23.39 0.38 25.72
N GLU A 419 -24.64 0.14 25.36
CA GLU A 419 -25.17 -1.21 25.08
C GLU A 419 -24.47 -1.85 23.86
N ASP A 420 -24.10 -1.05 22.87
CA ASP A 420 -23.35 -1.57 21.71
C ASP A 420 -21.93 -1.98 22.11
N ILE A 421 -21.29 -1.23 23.00
CA ILE A 421 -19.96 -1.55 23.54
C ILE A 421 -20.02 -2.82 24.42
N GLU A 422 -21.02 -2.92 25.32
CA GLU A 422 -21.27 -4.13 26.10
C GLU A 422 -21.53 -5.34 25.20
N GLY A 423 -22.15 -5.12 24.05
CA GLY A 423 -22.36 -6.13 23.02
C GLY A 423 -21.08 -6.79 22.54
N ILE A 424 -19.91 -6.12 22.62
CA ILE A 424 -18.60 -6.70 22.26
C ILE A 424 -18.27 -7.87 23.20
N SER A 425 -18.42 -7.65 24.51
CA SER A 425 -18.14 -8.71 25.51
C SER A 425 -19.15 -9.85 25.42
N THR A 426 -20.42 -9.51 25.14
CA THR A 426 -21.48 -10.51 24.94
C THR A 426 -21.19 -11.39 23.73
N LEU A 427 -20.87 -10.80 22.58
CA LEU A 427 -20.52 -11.55 21.36
C LEU A 427 -19.26 -12.42 21.58
N ALA A 428 -18.23 -11.88 22.24
CA ALA A 428 -17.03 -12.63 22.57
C ALA A 428 -17.34 -13.84 23.48
N SER A 429 -18.23 -13.68 24.46
CA SER A 429 -18.68 -14.76 25.34
C SER A 429 -19.43 -15.85 24.56
N HIS A 430 -20.31 -15.46 23.63
CA HIS A 430 -21.00 -16.42 22.75
C HIS A 430 -20.03 -17.21 21.88
N VAL A 431 -18.97 -16.57 21.34
CA VAL A 431 -17.92 -17.26 20.58
C VAL A 431 -17.15 -18.26 21.45
N VAL A 432 -16.87 -17.91 22.70
CA VAL A 432 -16.21 -18.82 23.67
C VAL A 432 -17.14 -19.99 24.02
N ASP A 433 -18.41 -19.72 24.27
CA ASP A 433 -19.41 -20.77 24.54
C ASP A 433 -19.54 -21.73 23.36
N ASP A 434 -19.52 -21.23 22.13
CA ASP A 434 -19.56 -22.03 20.91
C ASP A 434 -18.35 -22.95 20.80
N TYR A 435 -17.14 -22.47 21.16
CA TYR A 435 -15.94 -23.32 21.25
C TYR A 435 -16.17 -24.53 22.19
N TYR A 436 -16.74 -24.31 23.37
CA TYR A 436 -16.97 -25.41 24.33
C TYR A 436 -18.10 -26.36 23.90
N ARG A 437 -19.04 -25.91 23.05
CA ARG A 437 -20.12 -26.74 22.50
C ARG A 437 -19.72 -27.52 21.26
N THR A 438 -18.65 -27.11 20.56
CA THR A 438 -18.18 -27.81 19.35
C THR A 438 -17.62 -29.20 19.70
N PRO A 439 -18.19 -30.31 19.17
CA PRO A 439 -17.85 -31.68 19.59
C PRO A 439 -16.42 -32.09 19.28
N ASP A 440 -15.93 -31.73 18.08
CA ASP A 440 -14.65 -32.17 17.53
C ASP A 440 -13.53 -31.13 17.70
N ARG A 441 -13.71 -30.19 18.66
CA ARG A 441 -12.71 -29.15 18.90
C ARG A 441 -11.36 -29.72 19.29
N HIS A 442 -10.30 -29.11 18.81
CA HIS A 442 -8.95 -29.46 19.25
C HIS A 442 -8.77 -29.08 20.72
N LYS A 443 -8.55 -30.09 21.57
CA LYS A 443 -8.20 -29.85 22.99
C LYS A 443 -6.74 -29.38 23.03
N GLY A 444 -6.53 -28.06 22.96
CA GLY A 444 -5.24 -27.46 23.15
C GLY A 444 -4.63 -27.90 24.49
N ARG A 445 -3.31 -27.95 24.58
CA ARG A 445 -2.63 -28.06 25.88
C ARG A 445 -3.07 -26.88 26.73
N GLN A 446 -3.64 -27.18 27.90
CA GLN A 446 -3.91 -26.20 28.94
C GLN A 446 -2.61 -25.55 29.41
#